data_8bf314849ea549cfadda73c3472c6f37
#
_entry.id   8bf314849ea549cfadda73c3472c6f37
#
_cell.length_a   1.000
_cell.length_b   1.000
_cell.length_c   1.000
_cell.angle_alpha   90.00
_cell.angle_beta   90.00
_cell.angle_gamma   90.00
#
_symmetry.space_group_name_H-M   'P 1'
#
loop_
_entity.id
_entity.type
_entity.pdbx_description
1 polymer ?
#
loop_
_entity_poly.entity_id
_entity_poly.type
_entity_poly.pdbx_seq_one_letter_code
_entity_poly.pdbx_strand_id
1 'polypeptide(L)'
;GRDEIWALGLRNPWRIWIDDGLLYVADVGQGAREEINVVAADRPLVNYGWPRFEGSRCNPDAADPSCVRSGMEFPDVEYGRSGGACSVTGGVVYRGEALPWLDGHYFYGDLCAGFIRSFRTTDGVRIEDAQDWTDRLGRVSGLWSFGMDGDGEMLVVTGNGALYRLEPR
;
A
#
# COMPACT_ATOMS: atom_id res chain seq x y z
N GLY A 1 2.43 -9.77 -25.19
CA GLY A 1 1.64 -10.16 -24.03
C GLY A 1 0.16 -10.22 -24.39
N ARG A 2 -0.68 -10.67 -23.50
CA ARG A 2 -2.13 -10.55 -23.66
C ARG A 2 -2.54 -9.14 -23.26
N ASP A 3 -3.43 -8.52 -24.02
CA ASP A 3 -3.81 -7.12 -23.82
C ASP A 3 -4.54 -6.87 -22.48
N GLU A 4 -5.05 -7.95 -21.86
CA GLU A 4 -5.73 -7.90 -20.54
C GLU A 4 -4.76 -7.86 -19.35
N ILE A 5 -3.46 -8.14 -19.56
CA ILE A 5 -2.46 -8.16 -18.49
C ILE A 5 -1.88 -6.77 -18.35
N TRP A 6 -2.23 -6.09 -17.23
CA TRP A 6 -1.73 -4.76 -16.91
C TRP A 6 -0.36 -4.79 -16.23
N ALA A 7 -0.16 -5.70 -15.28
CA ALA A 7 1.08 -5.85 -14.50
C ALA A 7 1.42 -7.30 -14.25
N LEU A 8 2.67 -7.57 -13.94
CA LEU A 8 3.22 -8.90 -13.64
C LEU A 8 3.95 -8.89 -12.30
N GLY A 9 4.18 -10.08 -11.73
CA GLY A 9 5.05 -10.22 -10.58
C GLY A 9 4.51 -9.63 -9.27
N LEU A 10 3.20 -9.47 -9.15
CA LEU A 10 2.51 -9.26 -7.89
C LEU A 10 2.19 -10.60 -7.25
N ARG A 11 2.19 -10.67 -5.92
CA ARG A 11 1.87 -11.88 -5.16
C ARG A 11 0.40 -11.95 -4.75
N ASN A 12 -0.06 -10.94 -4.02
CA ASN A 12 -1.42 -10.83 -3.50
C ASN A 12 -1.79 -9.35 -3.37
N PRO A 13 -2.03 -8.67 -4.51
CA PRO A 13 -2.40 -7.26 -4.51
C PRO A 13 -3.76 -7.11 -3.84
N TRP A 14 -3.73 -6.80 -2.55
CA TRP A 14 -4.92 -6.73 -1.70
C TRP A 14 -5.82 -5.58 -2.08
N ARG A 15 -5.20 -4.44 -2.41
CA ARG A 15 -5.92 -3.24 -2.80
C ARG A 15 -5.13 -2.40 -3.78
N ILE A 16 -5.86 -1.83 -4.72
CA ILE A 16 -5.35 -0.81 -5.64
C ILE A 16 -6.14 0.50 -5.45
N TRP A 17 -5.49 1.60 -5.74
CA TRP A 17 -6.10 2.93 -5.78
C TRP A 17 -5.51 3.72 -6.93
N ILE A 18 -6.34 4.51 -7.60
CA ILE A 18 -5.89 5.41 -8.67
C ILE A 18 -6.25 6.84 -8.25
N ASP A 19 -5.26 7.71 -8.27
CA ASP A 19 -5.42 9.12 -7.96
C ASP A 19 -4.39 9.95 -8.74
N ASP A 20 -4.86 11.04 -9.33
CA ASP A 20 -4.03 12.00 -10.10
C ASP A 20 -3.03 11.35 -11.08
N GLY A 21 -3.51 10.35 -11.82
CA GLY A 21 -2.70 9.62 -12.82
C GLY A 21 -1.69 8.63 -12.23
N LEU A 22 -1.69 8.39 -10.92
CA LEU A 22 -0.87 7.40 -10.23
C LEU A 22 -1.71 6.19 -9.83
N LEU A 23 -1.14 5.00 -9.97
CA LEU A 23 -1.65 3.73 -9.48
C LEU A 23 -0.86 3.31 -8.24
N TYR A 24 -1.54 3.16 -7.13
CA TYR A 24 -1.03 2.63 -5.86
C TYR A 24 -1.44 1.16 -5.74
N VAL A 25 -0.49 0.27 -5.49
CA VAL A 25 -0.73 -1.17 -5.32
C VAL A 25 -0.17 -1.61 -3.99
N ALA A 26 -1.02 -2.01 -3.06
CA ALA A 26 -0.62 -2.63 -1.82
C ALA A 26 -0.60 -4.15 -2.00
N ASP A 27 0.58 -4.74 -2.01
CA ASP A 27 0.81 -6.15 -2.28
C ASP A 27 1.28 -6.89 -1.02
N VAL A 28 0.51 -7.88 -0.61
CA VAL A 28 0.80 -8.68 0.59
C VAL A 28 1.87 -9.71 0.30
N GLY A 29 2.96 -9.63 1.04
CA GLY A 29 4.08 -10.55 0.93
C GLY A 29 3.80 -11.94 1.50
N GLN A 30 4.75 -12.86 1.31
CA GLN A 30 4.61 -14.23 1.79
C GLN A 30 5.00 -14.37 3.27
N GLY A 31 6.12 -13.80 3.68
CA GLY A 31 6.62 -13.99 5.02
C GLY A 31 7.71 -13.02 5.48
N ALA A 32 8.23 -12.20 4.58
CA ALA A 32 9.35 -11.32 4.87
C ALA A 32 9.03 -9.83 4.73
N ARG A 33 8.28 -9.44 3.69
CA ARG A 33 8.02 -8.04 3.34
C ARG A 33 6.57 -7.82 2.94
N GLU A 34 6.03 -6.73 3.38
CA GLU A 34 4.83 -6.10 2.86
C GLU A 34 5.26 -4.90 2.00
N GLU A 35 4.54 -4.59 0.92
CA GLU A 35 4.98 -3.59 -0.03
C GLU A 35 3.85 -2.72 -0.59
N ILE A 36 4.22 -1.50 -0.95
CA ILE A 36 3.37 -0.58 -1.71
C ILE A 36 4.18 -0.08 -2.89
N ASN A 37 3.62 -0.26 -4.06
CA ASN A 37 4.18 0.19 -5.32
C ASN A 37 3.35 1.38 -5.83
N VAL A 38 4.03 2.42 -6.33
CA VAL A 38 3.37 3.58 -6.94
C VAL A 38 3.96 3.78 -8.32
N VAL A 39 3.11 3.78 -9.34
CA VAL A 39 3.53 3.95 -10.73
C VAL A 39 2.54 4.82 -11.49
N ALA A 40 2.96 5.38 -12.62
CA ALA A 40 2.03 6.05 -13.50
C ALA A 40 0.94 5.08 -13.98
N ALA A 41 -0.32 5.48 -13.88
CA ALA A 41 -1.47 4.64 -14.18
C ALA A 41 -1.59 4.28 -15.66
N ASP A 42 -0.88 4.96 -16.53
CA ASP A 42 -0.79 4.71 -17.97
C ASP A 42 0.44 3.85 -18.37
N ARG A 43 1.22 3.36 -17.41
CA ARG A 43 2.42 2.53 -17.63
C ARG A 43 2.08 1.03 -17.51
N PRO A 44 1.75 0.34 -18.60
CA PRO A 44 1.41 -1.08 -18.57
C PRO A 44 2.65 -1.98 -18.52
N LEU A 45 2.43 -3.26 -18.22
CA LEU A 45 3.41 -4.36 -18.24
C LEU A 45 4.59 -4.17 -17.27
N VAL A 46 4.38 -3.45 -16.18
CA VAL A 46 5.33 -3.37 -15.07
C VAL A 46 5.47 -4.76 -14.43
N ASN A 47 6.70 -5.17 -14.14
CA ASN A 47 7.01 -6.42 -13.44
C ASN A 47 7.54 -6.12 -12.05
N TYR A 48 6.78 -6.47 -11.01
CA TYR A 48 7.11 -6.24 -9.59
C TYR A 48 7.95 -7.35 -8.95
N GLY A 49 8.35 -8.37 -9.73
CA GLY A 49 9.42 -9.29 -9.35
C GLY A 49 9.00 -10.57 -8.64
N TRP A 50 7.77 -10.72 -8.13
CA TRP A 50 7.33 -11.98 -7.52
C TRP A 50 7.29 -13.11 -8.57
N PRO A 51 7.70 -14.35 -8.23
CA PRO A 51 8.15 -14.84 -6.92
C PRO A 51 9.66 -14.70 -6.65
N ARG A 52 10.45 -14.12 -7.56
CA ARG A 52 11.90 -13.97 -7.41
C ARG A 52 12.29 -13.02 -6.28
N PHE A 53 11.48 -11.99 -6.09
CA PHE A 53 11.62 -11.02 -5.01
C PHE A 53 10.36 -10.97 -4.16
N GLU A 54 10.53 -10.65 -2.88
CA GLU A 54 9.50 -10.26 -1.93
C GLU A 54 9.89 -8.89 -1.38
N GLY A 55 9.19 -7.85 -1.81
CA GLY A 55 9.68 -6.49 -1.70
C GLY A 55 10.98 -6.32 -2.50
N SER A 56 11.93 -5.63 -1.94
CA SER A 56 13.28 -5.51 -2.51
C SER A 56 14.21 -6.69 -2.17
N ARG A 57 13.73 -7.64 -1.38
CA ARG A 57 14.49 -8.79 -0.90
C ARG A 57 14.41 -9.94 -1.89
N CYS A 58 15.57 -10.51 -2.21
CA CYS A 58 15.64 -11.77 -2.95
C CYS A 58 14.93 -12.88 -2.18
N ASN A 59 14.03 -13.59 -2.84
CA ASN A 59 13.32 -14.72 -2.27
C ASN A 59 14.12 -16.02 -2.46
N PRO A 60 14.71 -16.59 -1.41
CA PRO A 60 15.54 -17.80 -1.53
C PRO A 60 14.73 -19.04 -1.91
N ASP A 61 13.41 -19.02 -1.70
CA ASP A 61 12.50 -20.13 -1.99
C ASP A 61 11.93 -20.07 -3.41
N ALA A 62 12.30 -19.04 -4.21
CA ALA A 62 11.89 -18.95 -5.59
C ALA A 62 12.49 -20.08 -6.45
N ALA A 63 11.75 -20.54 -7.45
CA ALA A 63 12.24 -21.53 -8.40
C ALA A 63 13.49 -21.07 -9.18
N ASP A 64 13.63 -19.75 -9.35
CA ASP A 64 14.83 -19.09 -9.87
C ASP A 64 15.35 -18.07 -8.84
N PRO A 65 16.30 -18.47 -7.98
CA PRO A 65 16.84 -17.59 -6.94
C PRO A 65 17.98 -16.69 -7.45
N SER A 66 18.10 -16.47 -8.76
CA SER A 66 19.22 -15.72 -9.37
C SER A 66 19.35 -14.27 -8.92
N CYS A 67 18.31 -13.68 -8.30
CA CYS A 67 18.29 -12.30 -7.79
C CYS A 67 18.64 -11.25 -8.84
N VAL A 68 18.38 -11.53 -10.11
CA VAL A 68 18.58 -10.57 -11.19
C VAL A 68 17.47 -9.52 -11.14
N ARG A 69 17.85 -8.27 -10.92
CA ARG A 69 16.92 -7.13 -10.74
C ARG A 69 16.49 -6.46 -12.06
N SER A 70 17.18 -6.78 -13.15
CA SER A 70 16.93 -6.13 -14.44
C SER A 70 15.51 -6.36 -14.93
N GLY A 71 14.84 -5.29 -15.38
CA GLY A 71 13.48 -5.35 -15.91
C GLY A 71 12.39 -5.49 -14.84
N MET A 72 12.73 -5.25 -13.57
CA MET A 72 11.77 -5.26 -12.46
C MET A 72 11.66 -3.87 -11.84
N GLU A 73 10.48 -3.56 -11.35
CA GLU A 73 10.18 -2.41 -10.49
C GLU A 73 10.18 -2.86 -9.03
N PHE A 74 10.70 -2.03 -8.16
CA PHE A 74 10.78 -2.32 -6.73
C PHE A 74 9.89 -1.35 -5.95
N PRO A 75 9.36 -1.78 -4.77
CA PRO A 75 8.39 -0.99 -4.04
C PRO A 75 8.96 0.35 -3.57
N ASP A 76 8.09 1.36 -3.55
CA ASP A 76 8.37 2.69 -3.02
C ASP A 76 8.34 2.68 -1.49
N VAL A 77 7.48 1.83 -0.91
CA VAL A 77 7.40 1.59 0.52
C VAL A 77 7.39 0.10 0.78
N GLU A 78 8.28 -0.36 1.67
CA GLU A 78 8.25 -1.72 2.18
C GLU A 78 8.48 -1.76 3.69
N TYR A 79 7.95 -2.78 4.35
CA TYR A 79 8.21 -3.04 5.75
C TYR A 79 8.23 -4.53 6.07
N GLY A 80 8.98 -4.89 7.12
CA GLY A 80 9.05 -6.27 7.59
C GLY A 80 7.98 -6.59 8.61
N ARG A 81 7.91 -7.86 9.02
CA ARG A 81 6.91 -8.38 9.97
C ARG A 81 7.26 -8.17 11.44
N SER A 82 8.24 -7.31 11.74
CA SER A 82 8.52 -6.90 13.13
C SER A 82 7.34 -6.13 13.73
N GLY A 83 7.21 -6.18 15.07
CA GLY A 83 6.14 -5.46 15.76
C GLY A 83 4.73 -6.03 15.55
N GLY A 84 4.63 -7.27 15.05
CA GLY A 84 3.36 -7.96 14.85
C GLY A 84 2.71 -7.70 13.50
N ALA A 85 3.39 -7.06 12.56
CA ALA A 85 2.89 -6.86 11.19
C ALA A 85 2.77 -8.18 10.43
N CYS A 86 1.75 -8.32 9.59
CA CYS A 86 1.49 -9.56 8.88
C CYS A 86 0.89 -9.40 7.48
N SER A 87 0.22 -8.29 7.21
CA SER A 87 -0.47 -8.09 5.95
C SER A 87 -0.76 -6.62 5.74
N VAL A 88 -0.16 -6.03 4.70
CA VAL A 88 -0.51 -4.66 4.32
C VAL A 88 -1.99 -4.58 3.97
N THR A 89 -2.64 -3.61 4.57
CA THR A 89 -3.99 -3.22 4.21
C THR A 89 -3.87 -1.93 3.44
N GLY A 90 -4.05 -2.04 2.14
CA GLY A 90 -3.93 -0.91 1.25
C GLY A 90 -5.09 0.06 1.42
N GLY A 91 -4.93 1.19 0.88
CA GLY A 91 -5.55 2.39 1.28
C GLY A 91 -6.19 3.21 0.20
N VAL A 92 -6.23 4.46 0.50
CA VAL A 92 -6.85 5.51 -0.31
C VAL A 92 -5.98 6.75 -0.25
N VAL A 93 -6.03 7.59 -1.28
CA VAL A 93 -5.52 8.96 -1.21
C VAL A 93 -6.59 9.83 -0.62
N TYR A 94 -6.28 10.56 0.45
CA TYR A 94 -7.21 11.48 1.10
C TYR A 94 -7.46 12.72 0.21
N ARG A 95 -8.74 13.04 0.02
CA ARG A 95 -9.22 14.19 -0.76
C ARG A 95 -10.36 14.92 -0.07
N GLY A 96 -10.60 14.64 1.22
CA GLY A 96 -11.63 15.30 2.00
C GLY A 96 -11.29 16.74 2.37
N GLU A 97 -12.31 17.52 2.66
CA GLU A 97 -12.17 18.93 3.03
C GLU A 97 -12.01 19.15 4.54
N ALA A 98 -12.39 18.18 5.36
CA ALA A 98 -12.34 18.31 6.82
C ALA A 98 -10.91 18.42 7.37
N LEU A 99 -9.93 17.81 6.68
CA LEU A 99 -8.52 17.77 7.08
C LEU A 99 -7.62 18.20 5.91
N PRO A 100 -7.65 19.48 5.48
CA PRO A 100 -7.00 19.91 4.25
C PRO A 100 -5.48 19.72 4.23
N TRP A 101 -4.83 19.61 5.39
CA TRP A 101 -3.40 19.29 5.48
C TRP A 101 -3.06 17.84 5.15
N LEU A 102 -4.07 16.96 5.02
CA LEU A 102 -3.93 15.57 4.59
C LEU A 102 -4.19 15.38 3.09
N ASP A 103 -4.59 16.43 2.37
CA ASP A 103 -4.83 16.32 0.94
C ASP A 103 -3.61 15.73 0.21
N GLY A 104 -3.85 14.69 -0.61
CA GLY A 104 -2.81 13.98 -1.33
C GLY A 104 -2.05 12.91 -0.53
N HIS A 105 -2.32 12.72 0.76
CA HIS A 105 -1.75 11.61 1.51
C HIS A 105 -2.39 10.28 1.12
N TYR A 106 -1.58 9.32 0.68
CA TYR A 106 -2.00 7.93 0.57
C TYR A 106 -1.90 7.26 1.94
N PHE A 107 -3.04 6.83 2.47
CA PHE A 107 -3.15 6.12 3.74
C PHE A 107 -3.09 4.62 3.54
N TYR A 108 -2.39 3.92 4.41
CA TYR A 108 -2.32 2.46 4.46
C TYR A 108 -2.14 1.98 5.91
N GLY A 109 -2.34 0.69 6.12
CA GLY A 109 -2.18 0.09 7.44
C GLY A 109 -1.75 -1.36 7.37
N ASP A 110 -1.82 -2.04 8.53
CA ASP A 110 -1.53 -3.47 8.64
C ASP A 110 -2.63 -4.16 9.45
N LEU A 111 -3.10 -5.28 8.94
CA LEU A 111 -4.20 -6.07 9.53
C LEU A 111 -3.90 -6.49 10.97
N CYS A 112 -2.70 -6.99 11.24
CA CYS A 112 -2.30 -7.55 12.53
C CYS A 112 -1.75 -6.49 13.47
N ALA A 113 -0.82 -5.67 12.99
CA ALA A 113 -0.19 -4.63 13.80
C ALA A 113 -1.14 -3.45 14.08
N GLY A 114 -2.13 -3.24 13.22
CA GLY A 114 -3.16 -2.21 13.40
C GLY A 114 -2.65 -0.79 13.35
N PHE A 115 -1.46 -0.54 12.82
CA PHE A 115 -1.00 0.82 12.58
C PHE A 115 -1.70 1.43 11.37
N ILE A 116 -1.79 2.76 11.36
CA ILE A 116 -2.15 3.55 10.18
C ILE A 116 -0.98 4.48 9.88
N ARG A 117 -0.54 4.49 8.64
CA ARG A 117 0.52 5.33 8.11
C ARG A 117 0.09 6.03 6.85
N SER A 118 0.79 7.09 6.49
CA SER A 118 0.56 7.76 5.22
C SER A 118 1.83 8.36 4.66
N PHE A 119 1.81 8.66 3.37
CA PHE A 119 2.84 9.42 2.68
C PHE A 119 2.21 10.21 1.53
N ARG A 120 2.94 11.15 1.00
CA ARG A 120 2.65 11.82 -0.27
C ARG A 120 3.65 11.40 -1.34
N THR A 121 3.22 11.46 -2.58
CA THR A 121 4.09 11.48 -3.76
C THR A 121 3.42 12.31 -4.85
N THR A 122 4.18 13.09 -5.58
CA THR A 122 3.67 13.91 -6.67
C THR A 122 4.04 13.37 -8.05
N ASP A 123 5.05 12.51 -8.10
CA ASP A 123 5.61 11.96 -9.35
C ASP A 123 5.64 10.43 -9.38
N GLY A 124 5.14 9.77 -8.32
CA GLY A 124 5.21 8.32 -8.17
C GLY A 124 6.62 7.76 -7.98
N VAL A 125 7.61 8.61 -7.72
CA VAL A 125 9.02 8.18 -7.55
C VAL A 125 9.56 8.53 -6.19
N ARG A 126 9.17 9.67 -5.64
CA ARG A 126 9.68 10.15 -4.37
C ARG A 126 8.59 10.13 -3.30
N ILE A 127 8.86 9.40 -2.23
CA ILE A 127 8.02 9.44 -1.04
C ILE A 127 8.35 10.68 -0.22
N GLU A 128 7.34 11.47 0.06
CA GLU A 128 7.43 12.72 0.83
C GLU A 128 6.45 12.65 2.00
N ASP A 129 6.73 13.42 3.05
CA ASP A 129 5.86 13.62 4.21
C ASP A 129 5.30 12.30 4.79
N ALA A 130 6.18 11.31 4.99
CA ALA A 130 5.80 10.03 5.57
C ALA A 130 5.45 10.19 7.05
N GLN A 131 4.26 9.74 7.46
CA GLN A 131 3.71 9.87 8.81
C GLN A 131 3.32 8.51 9.38
N ASP A 132 3.53 8.33 10.69
CA ASP A 132 2.93 7.23 11.47
C ASP A 132 1.88 7.83 12.42
N TRP A 133 0.64 7.44 12.25
CA TRP A 133 -0.50 7.96 13.00
C TRP A 133 -0.81 7.18 14.27
N THR A 134 -0.02 6.14 14.58
CA THR A 134 -0.28 5.22 15.69
C THR A 134 -0.40 5.93 17.03
N ASP A 135 0.43 6.96 17.29
CA ASP A 135 0.38 7.71 18.53
C ASP A 135 -0.87 8.60 18.67
N ARG A 136 -1.43 9.04 17.55
CA ARG A 136 -2.61 9.92 17.52
C ARG A 136 -3.92 9.14 17.45
N LEU A 137 -3.97 8.10 16.64
CA LEU A 137 -5.19 7.32 16.36
C LEU A 137 -5.29 6.05 17.22
N GLY A 138 -4.18 5.65 17.87
CA GLY A 138 -4.07 4.33 18.47
C GLY A 138 -3.89 3.23 17.41
N ARG A 139 -3.87 1.97 17.87
CA ARG A 139 -3.86 0.81 17.00
C ARG A 139 -5.28 0.36 16.71
N VAL A 140 -5.57 0.14 15.45
CA VAL A 140 -6.88 -0.32 14.97
C VAL A 140 -6.84 -1.83 14.82
N SER A 141 -7.36 -2.55 15.81
CA SER A 141 -7.36 -4.02 15.78
C SER A 141 -8.19 -4.57 14.60
N GLY A 142 -7.57 -5.47 13.84
CA GLY A 142 -8.21 -6.07 12.68
C GLY A 142 -8.57 -5.05 11.61
N LEU A 143 -7.66 -4.12 11.32
CA LEU A 143 -7.81 -3.16 10.24
C LEU A 143 -7.90 -3.90 8.92
N TRP A 144 -9.08 -3.90 8.31
CA TRP A 144 -9.36 -4.74 7.14
C TRP A 144 -9.31 -3.97 5.82
N SER A 145 -9.80 -2.74 5.82
CA SER A 145 -9.88 -1.94 4.60
C SER A 145 -10.03 -0.46 4.89
N PHE A 146 -9.79 0.33 3.87
CA PHE A 146 -10.09 1.76 3.82
C PHE A 146 -11.19 2.03 2.79
N GLY A 147 -11.85 3.16 2.90
CA GLY A 147 -12.83 3.64 1.94
C GLY A 147 -12.92 5.16 2.00
N MET A 148 -13.76 5.72 1.15
CA MET A 148 -14.11 7.14 1.15
C MET A 148 -15.62 7.25 1.22
N ASP A 149 -16.12 8.25 1.94
CA ASP A 149 -17.53 8.62 1.87
C ASP A 149 -17.82 9.54 0.69
N GLY A 150 -19.07 9.99 0.58
CA GLY A 150 -19.51 10.87 -0.51
C GLY A 150 -18.87 12.26 -0.52
N ASP A 151 -18.29 12.68 0.60
CA ASP A 151 -17.61 13.96 0.78
C ASP A 151 -16.09 13.85 0.65
N GLY A 152 -15.57 12.63 0.33
CA GLY A 152 -14.14 12.38 0.20
C GLY A 152 -13.43 12.16 1.53
N GLU A 153 -14.16 11.97 2.63
CA GLU A 153 -13.59 11.71 3.94
C GLU A 153 -13.24 10.21 4.11
N MET A 154 -12.10 9.95 4.74
CA MET A 154 -11.60 8.59 4.88
C MET A 154 -12.40 7.77 5.88
N LEU A 155 -12.76 6.57 5.47
CA LEU A 155 -13.38 5.53 6.28
C LEU A 155 -12.39 4.39 6.52
N VAL A 156 -12.45 3.81 7.73
CA VAL A 156 -11.64 2.66 8.15
C VAL A 156 -12.57 1.52 8.55
N VAL A 157 -12.40 0.37 7.91
CA VAL A 157 -13.23 -0.83 8.14
C VAL A 157 -12.43 -1.84 8.94
N THR A 158 -13.04 -2.43 9.96
CA THR A 158 -12.42 -3.44 10.81
C THR A 158 -13.13 -4.80 10.72
N GLY A 159 -12.40 -5.87 10.94
CA GLY A 159 -12.92 -7.25 10.88
C GLY A 159 -13.93 -7.58 11.97
N ASN A 160 -14.04 -6.78 13.03
CA ASN A 160 -15.08 -6.93 14.07
C ASN A 160 -16.39 -6.22 13.72
N GLY A 161 -16.50 -5.66 12.50
CA GLY A 161 -17.72 -5.02 12.01
C GLY A 161 -17.85 -3.54 12.35
N ALA A 162 -16.81 -2.89 12.89
CA ALA A 162 -16.82 -1.44 13.12
C ALA A 162 -16.39 -0.69 11.86
N LEU A 163 -17.03 0.47 11.66
CA LEU A 163 -16.70 1.46 10.65
C LEU A 163 -16.35 2.77 11.36
N TYR A 164 -15.17 3.28 11.10
CA TYR A 164 -14.72 4.57 11.63
C TYR A 164 -14.58 5.59 10.51
N ARG A 165 -14.77 6.85 10.82
CA ARG A 165 -14.49 8.00 9.95
C ARG A 165 -13.35 8.80 10.55
N LEU A 166 -12.42 9.26 9.72
CA LEU A 166 -11.38 10.20 10.13
C LEU A 166 -12.00 11.60 10.26
N GLU A 167 -11.81 12.23 11.44
CA GLU A 167 -12.38 13.55 11.74
C GLU A 167 -11.37 14.44 12.43
N PRO A 168 -11.48 15.78 12.29
CA PRO A 168 -10.71 16.73 13.10
C PRO A 168 -11.11 16.61 14.58
N ARG A 169 -10.11 16.84 15.45
CA ARG A 169 -10.35 16.97 16.91
C ARG A 169 -10.58 18.41 17.28
#